data_dc317708ec8f99fdd32b98ed995c14db
#
_entry.id   dc317708ec8f99fdd32b98ed995c14db
#
_cell.length_a   1.000
_cell.length_b   1.000
_cell.length_c   1.000
_cell.angle_alpha   90.00
_cell.angle_beta   90.00
_cell.angle_gamma   90.00
#
_symmetry.space_group_name_H-M   'P 1'
#
loop_
_entity.id
_entity.type
_entity.pdbx_description
1 polymer ?
#
loop_
_entity_poly.entity_id
_entity_poly.type
_entity_poly.pdbx_seq_one_letter_code
_entity_poly.pdbx_strand_id
1 'polypeptide(L)'
;VSKKTKAAKKAKAKAGQYIGSKPPFGYKLDPNDRHHLVIDEPAAEVVRRIFRLTAEGAGYNKITRIFREEKVLNPITYFNQNNPDYFKADYWRKEFDWHVTSVRAILNNEVYLGMLVYGKRRNKTMKSKQMVKNPREEWIVAENTHEPIISKELWDTAHKVMSSKRRPAKTG
;
A
#
# COMPACT_ATOMS: atom_id res chain seq x y z
N VAL A 1 11.70 -11.99 -17.31
CA VAL A 1 11.50 -10.57 -17.72
C VAL A 1 12.78 -10.10 -18.38
N SER A 2 12.69 -9.64 -19.66
CA SER A 2 13.86 -9.24 -20.44
C SER A 2 14.54 -7.99 -19.85
N LYS A 3 15.84 -7.81 -20.17
CA LYS A 3 16.61 -6.59 -19.78
C LYS A 3 15.90 -5.33 -20.28
N LYS A 4 15.34 -5.35 -21.50
CA LYS A 4 14.58 -4.25 -22.11
C LYS A 4 13.34 -3.87 -21.30
N THR A 5 12.56 -4.86 -20.83
CA THR A 5 11.37 -4.62 -20.00
C THR A 5 11.72 -4.03 -18.63
N LYS A 6 12.85 -4.48 -18.03
CA LYS A 6 13.32 -3.90 -16.75
C LYS A 6 13.77 -2.44 -16.91
N ALA A 7 14.50 -2.14 -18.00
CA ALA A 7 14.94 -0.77 -18.29
C ALA A 7 13.74 0.16 -18.53
N ALA A 8 12.74 -0.26 -19.31
CA ALA A 8 11.53 0.51 -19.53
C ALA A 8 10.74 0.78 -18.23
N LYS A 9 10.57 -0.23 -17.37
CA LYS A 9 9.95 -0.05 -16.06
C LYS A 9 10.72 0.93 -15.16
N LYS A 10 12.05 0.84 -15.18
CA LYS A 10 12.92 1.74 -14.41
C LYS A 10 12.80 3.19 -14.90
N ALA A 11 12.74 3.40 -16.22
CA ALA A 11 12.56 4.72 -16.81
C ALA A 11 11.19 5.33 -16.40
N LYS A 12 10.10 4.56 -16.52
CA LYS A 12 8.77 4.98 -16.09
C LYS A 12 8.73 5.32 -14.58
N ALA A 13 9.35 4.48 -13.73
CA ALA A 13 9.43 4.72 -12.29
C ALA A 13 10.16 6.03 -11.98
N LYS A 14 11.28 6.32 -12.66
CA LYS A 14 12.01 7.60 -12.52
C LYS A 14 11.21 8.80 -12.99
N ALA A 15 10.34 8.62 -13.98
CA ALA A 15 9.43 9.65 -14.45
C ALA A 15 8.18 9.83 -13.55
N GLY A 16 8.12 9.18 -12.39
CA GLY A 16 6.98 9.28 -11.47
C GLY A 16 5.71 8.61 -11.98
N GLN A 17 5.81 7.72 -12.96
CA GLN A 17 4.67 7.00 -13.52
C GLN A 17 4.33 5.76 -12.70
N TYR A 18 3.04 5.56 -12.42
CA TYR A 18 2.58 4.33 -11.80
C TYR A 18 2.69 3.16 -12.81
N ILE A 19 3.34 2.07 -12.40
CA ILE A 19 3.62 0.91 -13.25
C ILE A 19 2.94 -0.38 -12.79
N GLY A 20 2.12 -0.31 -11.75
CA GLY A 20 1.34 -1.45 -11.25
C GLY A 20 0.08 -1.68 -12.09
N SER A 21 -0.39 -2.93 -12.11
CA SER A 21 -1.68 -3.28 -12.74
C SER A 21 -2.87 -3.03 -11.81
N LYS A 22 -2.66 -3.16 -10.51
CA LYS A 22 -3.67 -2.94 -9.47
C LYS A 22 -3.27 -1.71 -8.65
N PRO A 23 -4.11 -0.66 -8.60
CA PRO A 23 -3.82 0.51 -7.78
C PRO A 23 -3.81 0.15 -6.29
N PRO A 24 -3.06 0.90 -5.46
CA PRO A 24 -3.14 0.78 -4.01
C PRO A 24 -4.55 1.11 -3.51
N PHE A 25 -4.98 0.45 -2.43
CA PHE A 25 -6.27 0.75 -1.80
C PHE A 25 -6.34 2.23 -1.40
N GLY A 26 -7.44 2.91 -1.73
CA GLY A 26 -7.59 4.37 -1.59
C GLY A 26 -7.32 5.15 -2.87
N TYR A 27 -6.74 4.49 -3.87
CA TYR A 27 -6.53 5.07 -5.20
C TYR A 27 -7.15 4.21 -6.30
N LYS A 28 -7.44 4.84 -7.42
CA LYS A 28 -7.77 4.21 -8.70
C LYS A 28 -6.88 4.76 -9.80
N LEU A 29 -6.84 4.10 -10.94
CA LEU A 29 -6.13 4.60 -12.11
C LEU A 29 -6.96 5.72 -12.75
N ASP A 30 -6.30 6.77 -13.21
CA ASP A 30 -6.96 7.81 -14.00
C ASP A 30 -7.50 7.18 -15.30
N PRO A 31 -8.77 7.40 -15.65
CA PRO A 31 -9.36 6.89 -16.90
C PRO A 31 -8.62 7.36 -18.15
N ASN A 32 -7.99 8.54 -18.10
CA ASN A 32 -7.29 9.15 -19.24
C ASN A 32 -5.79 8.84 -19.23
N ASP A 33 -5.22 8.51 -18.07
CA ASP A 33 -3.81 8.14 -17.92
C ASP A 33 -3.62 6.99 -16.91
N ARG A 34 -3.55 5.78 -17.40
CA ARG A 34 -3.33 4.57 -16.57
C ARG A 34 -2.01 4.57 -15.78
N HIS A 35 -1.15 5.55 -15.98
CA HIS A 35 0.09 5.73 -15.23
C HIS A 35 -0.02 6.78 -14.13
N HIS A 36 -1.20 7.37 -13.97
CA HIS A 36 -1.51 8.33 -12.91
C HIS A 36 -2.51 7.74 -11.92
N LEU A 37 -2.30 8.03 -10.61
CA LEU A 37 -3.19 7.64 -9.54
C LEU A 37 -4.11 8.82 -9.20
N VAL A 38 -5.41 8.57 -9.08
CA VAL A 38 -6.39 9.52 -8.57
C VAL A 38 -7.05 8.96 -7.32
N ILE A 39 -7.48 9.82 -6.41
CA ILE A 39 -8.12 9.41 -5.16
C ILE A 39 -9.45 8.70 -5.46
N ASP A 40 -9.67 7.58 -4.79
CA ASP A 40 -10.95 6.88 -4.71
C ASP A 40 -11.55 7.13 -3.32
N GLU A 41 -12.40 8.16 -3.23
CA GLU A 41 -12.82 8.73 -1.94
C GLU A 41 -13.40 7.71 -0.95
N PRO A 42 -14.28 6.76 -1.31
CA PRO A 42 -14.78 5.78 -0.34
C PRO A 42 -13.67 4.93 0.27
N ALA A 43 -12.70 4.49 -0.52
CA ALA A 43 -11.55 3.72 -0.04
C ALA A 43 -10.51 4.61 0.66
N ALA A 44 -10.34 5.85 0.21
CA ALA A 44 -9.43 6.81 0.81
C ALA A 44 -9.85 7.19 2.24
N GLU A 45 -11.15 7.31 2.50
CA GLU A 45 -11.64 7.57 3.87
C GLU A 45 -11.31 6.43 4.83
N VAL A 46 -11.37 5.19 4.37
CA VAL A 46 -10.93 4.04 5.18
C VAL A 46 -9.42 4.13 5.48
N VAL A 47 -8.61 4.53 4.51
CA VAL A 47 -7.17 4.76 4.72
C VAL A 47 -6.93 5.87 5.74
N ARG A 48 -7.58 7.03 5.60
CA ARG A 48 -7.48 8.14 6.57
C ARG A 48 -7.87 7.68 7.98
N ARG A 49 -8.92 6.89 8.10
CA ARG A 49 -9.38 6.34 9.37
C ARG A 49 -8.35 5.39 10.01
N ILE A 50 -7.67 4.54 9.22
CA ILE A 50 -6.58 3.69 9.72
C ILE A 50 -5.48 4.55 10.35
N PHE A 51 -5.06 5.62 9.68
CA PHE A 51 -4.02 6.51 10.20
C PHE A 51 -4.47 7.29 11.45
N ARG A 52 -5.72 7.80 11.48
CA ARG A 52 -6.29 8.48 12.66
C ARG A 52 -6.35 7.54 13.87
N LEU A 53 -6.94 6.36 13.72
CA LEU A 53 -7.00 5.36 14.80
C LEU A 53 -5.61 4.98 15.30
N THR A 54 -4.63 4.87 14.41
CA THR A 54 -3.24 4.58 14.79
C THR A 54 -2.63 5.75 15.58
N ALA A 55 -2.82 6.98 15.14
CA ALA A 55 -2.36 8.19 15.83
C ALA A 55 -2.99 8.33 17.22
N GLU A 56 -4.25 7.92 17.39
CA GLU A 56 -4.98 7.85 18.66
C GLU A 56 -4.52 6.66 19.54
N GLY A 57 -3.63 5.85 19.07
CA GLY A 57 -3.04 4.75 19.84
C GLY A 57 -3.68 3.38 19.61
N ALA A 58 -4.54 3.18 18.62
CA ALA A 58 -5.04 1.86 18.30
C ALA A 58 -3.94 0.98 17.70
N GLY A 59 -3.80 -0.24 18.20
CA GLY A 59 -2.93 -1.26 17.58
C GLY A 59 -3.63 -1.94 16.40
N TYR A 60 -2.85 -2.64 15.56
CA TYR A 60 -3.35 -3.32 14.36
C TYR A 60 -4.54 -4.25 14.62
N ASN A 61 -4.48 -5.05 15.70
CA ASN A 61 -5.56 -5.97 16.08
C ASN A 61 -6.85 -5.23 16.46
N LYS A 62 -6.74 -4.08 17.12
CA LYS A 62 -7.91 -3.25 17.48
C LYS A 62 -8.55 -2.69 16.22
N ILE A 63 -7.75 -2.19 15.26
CA ILE A 63 -8.25 -1.65 14.00
C ILE A 63 -8.95 -2.74 13.18
N THR A 64 -8.34 -3.91 13.05
CA THR A 64 -8.96 -5.04 12.30
C THR A 64 -10.28 -5.49 12.93
N ARG A 65 -10.35 -5.50 14.28
CA ARG A 65 -11.59 -5.83 15.00
C ARG A 65 -12.70 -4.82 14.72
N ILE A 66 -12.40 -3.52 14.87
CA ILE A 66 -13.36 -2.43 14.59
C ILE A 66 -13.91 -2.59 13.16
N PHE A 67 -13.05 -2.79 12.17
CA PHE A 67 -13.48 -2.88 10.77
C PHE A 67 -14.30 -4.13 10.46
N ARG A 68 -14.06 -5.24 11.16
CA ARG A 68 -14.90 -6.45 11.06
C ARG A 68 -16.27 -6.23 11.69
N GLU A 69 -16.33 -5.65 12.88
CA GLU A 69 -17.56 -5.36 13.61
C GLU A 69 -18.46 -4.39 12.83
N GLU A 70 -17.87 -3.38 12.21
CA GLU A 70 -18.59 -2.39 11.40
C GLU A 70 -18.83 -2.83 9.94
N LYS A 71 -18.41 -4.05 9.57
CA LYS A 71 -18.55 -4.59 8.21
C LYS A 71 -17.94 -3.68 7.13
N VAL A 72 -16.76 -3.15 7.39
CA VAL A 72 -15.99 -2.40 6.40
C VAL A 72 -15.37 -3.37 5.40
N LEU A 73 -15.59 -3.16 4.11
CA LEU A 73 -15.02 -4.00 3.06
C LEU A 73 -13.49 -3.99 3.12
N ASN A 74 -12.88 -5.16 3.08
CA ASN A 74 -11.44 -5.24 2.99
C ASN A 74 -10.93 -4.81 1.59
N PRO A 75 -9.64 -4.45 1.45
CA PRO A 75 -9.10 -3.90 0.19
C PRO A 75 -9.28 -4.78 -1.04
N ILE A 76 -9.30 -6.10 -0.85
CA ILE A 76 -9.42 -7.05 -1.94
C ILE A 76 -10.87 -7.11 -2.42
N THR A 77 -11.81 -7.26 -1.49
CA THR A 77 -13.25 -7.29 -1.80
C THR A 77 -13.71 -5.98 -2.42
N TYR A 78 -13.28 -4.84 -1.85
CA TYR A 78 -13.58 -3.53 -2.42
C TYR A 78 -13.08 -3.40 -3.86
N PHE A 79 -11.84 -3.80 -4.12
CA PHE A 79 -11.28 -3.76 -5.47
C PHE A 79 -12.07 -4.62 -6.45
N ASN A 80 -12.50 -5.80 -6.03
CA ASN A 80 -13.25 -6.73 -6.89
C ASN A 80 -14.66 -6.28 -7.21
N GLN A 81 -15.36 -5.68 -6.24
CA GLN A 81 -16.69 -5.13 -6.52
C GLN A 81 -16.64 -4.10 -7.64
N ASN A 82 -15.54 -3.36 -7.72
CA ASN A 82 -15.31 -2.36 -8.77
C ASN A 82 -14.61 -2.92 -10.02
N ASN A 83 -14.13 -4.17 -9.98
CA ASN A 83 -13.41 -4.82 -11.08
C ASN A 83 -13.74 -6.34 -11.12
N PRO A 84 -14.98 -6.72 -11.43
CA PRO A 84 -15.47 -8.10 -11.27
C PRO A 84 -14.69 -9.11 -12.13
N ASP A 85 -14.15 -8.69 -13.27
CA ASP A 85 -13.42 -9.57 -14.19
C ASP A 85 -11.94 -9.75 -13.85
N TYR A 86 -11.43 -9.02 -12.85
CA TYR A 86 -10.01 -9.04 -12.53
C TYR A 86 -9.56 -10.34 -11.85
N PHE A 87 -10.42 -10.91 -11.02
CA PHE A 87 -10.15 -12.14 -10.31
C PHE A 87 -11.25 -13.18 -10.51
N LYS A 88 -10.93 -14.46 -10.48
CA LYS A 88 -11.92 -15.54 -10.55
C LYS A 88 -12.79 -15.59 -9.29
N ALA A 89 -14.10 -15.84 -9.46
CA ALA A 89 -15.16 -15.65 -8.48
C ALA A 89 -15.01 -16.31 -7.09
N ASP A 90 -14.20 -17.34 -6.94
CA ASP A 90 -14.17 -18.15 -5.70
C ASP A 90 -13.20 -17.66 -4.61
N TYR A 91 -12.49 -16.57 -4.85
CA TYR A 91 -11.42 -16.10 -3.96
C TYR A 91 -11.92 -15.25 -2.74
N TRP A 92 -13.22 -14.90 -2.67
CA TRP A 92 -13.73 -13.77 -1.86
C TRP A 92 -14.64 -14.14 -0.70
N ARG A 93 -14.44 -15.22 -0.04
CA ARG A 93 -15.38 -15.75 0.95
C ARG A 93 -15.52 -14.93 2.25
N LYS A 94 -14.72 -13.87 2.47
CA LYS A 94 -14.72 -13.11 3.72
C LYS A 94 -14.60 -11.60 3.47
N GLU A 95 -15.69 -10.98 3.06
CA GLU A 95 -15.77 -9.58 2.64
C GLU A 95 -15.22 -8.57 3.66
N PHE A 96 -15.45 -8.85 4.94
CA PHE A 96 -15.08 -7.96 6.04
C PHE A 96 -13.88 -8.47 6.85
N ASP A 97 -13.20 -9.50 6.38
CA ASP A 97 -12.05 -10.05 7.10
C ASP A 97 -10.79 -9.23 6.86
N TRP A 98 -10.61 -8.26 7.72
CA TRP A 98 -9.40 -7.46 7.77
C TRP A 98 -8.27 -8.21 8.47
N HIS A 99 -7.13 -8.30 7.80
CA HIS A 99 -5.92 -8.88 8.36
C HIS A 99 -4.95 -7.79 8.86
N VAL A 100 -4.23 -8.09 9.93
CA VAL A 100 -3.15 -7.24 10.47
C VAL A 100 -2.11 -6.88 9.41
N THR A 101 -1.82 -7.81 8.51
CA THR A 101 -0.89 -7.58 7.39
C THR A 101 -1.38 -6.51 6.42
N SER A 102 -2.69 -6.41 6.17
CA SER A 102 -3.28 -5.38 5.32
C SER A 102 -3.17 -4.00 5.96
N VAL A 103 -3.53 -3.89 7.25
CA VAL A 103 -3.39 -2.63 8.02
C VAL A 103 -1.93 -2.19 8.06
N ARG A 104 -1.01 -3.12 8.34
CA ARG A 104 0.43 -2.84 8.35
C ARG A 104 0.94 -2.40 6.99
N ALA A 105 0.49 -3.04 5.91
CA ALA A 105 0.89 -2.67 4.55
C ALA A 105 0.43 -1.26 4.20
N ILE A 106 -0.80 -0.88 4.57
CA ILE A 106 -1.33 0.47 4.38
C ILE A 106 -0.47 1.49 5.16
N LEU A 107 -0.27 1.27 6.45
CA LEU A 107 0.48 2.20 7.32
C LEU A 107 1.95 2.39 6.92
N ASN A 108 2.55 1.48 6.15
CA ASN A 108 3.95 1.56 5.71
C ASN A 108 4.11 1.86 4.22
N ASN A 109 3.07 2.33 3.55
CA ASN A 109 3.12 2.61 2.12
C ASN A 109 3.15 4.12 1.87
N GLU A 110 4.30 4.62 1.43
CA GLU A 110 4.55 6.04 1.15
C GLU A 110 3.68 6.60 0.01
N VAL A 111 2.97 5.74 -0.72
CA VAL A 111 2.02 6.18 -1.76
C VAL A 111 0.97 7.14 -1.20
N TYR A 112 0.58 6.98 0.06
CA TYR A 112 -0.41 7.84 0.70
C TYR A 112 0.08 9.27 0.99
N LEU A 113 1.39 9.50 0.84
CA LEU A 113 2.03 10.82 0.87
C LEU A 113 2.24 11.43 -0.54
N GLY A 114 1.66 10.83 -1.58
CA GLY A 114 1.89 11.27 -2.95
C GLY A 114 3.21 10.81 -3.56
N MET A 115 3.84 9.80 -2.98
CA MET A 115 5.15 9.30 -3.39
C MET A 115 5.06 7.90 -4.01
N LEU A 116 5.80 7.66 -5.09
CA LEU A 116 5.99 6.33 -5.65
C LEU A 116 7.38 5.80 -5.34
N VAL A 117 7.45 4.65 -4.68
CA VAL A 117 8.72 4.03 -4.29
C VAL A 117 8.83 2.65 -4.95
N TYR A 118 9.83 2.51 -5.80
CA TYR A 118 10.11 1.28 -6.53
C TYR A 118 11.47 0.68 -6.15
N GLY A 119 11.63 -0.61 -6.41
CA GLY A 119 12.91 -1.27 -6.21
C GLY A 119 13.22 -1.65 -4.76
N LYS A 120 12.25 -1.64 -3.84
CA LYS A 120 12.46 -2.08 -2.44
C LYS A 120 12.93 -3.54 -2.32
N ARG A 121 12.58 -4.38 -3.30
CA ARG A 121 12.91 -5.81 -3.34
C ARG A 121 13.30 -6.24 -4.74
N ARG A 122 14.12 -7.29 -4.82
CA ARG A 122 14.49 -7.97 -6.09
C ARG A 122 14.51 -9.48 -5.89
N ASN A 123 14.43 -10.23 -6.96
CA ASN A 123 14.74 -11.65 -6.91
C ASN A 123 16.22 -11.84 -6.61
N LYS A 124 16.57 -12.77 -5.73
CA LYS A 124 17.96 -13.10 -5.36
C LYS A 124 18.81 -13.42 -6.59
N THR A 125 18.24 -14.18 -7.53
CA THR A 125 18.83 -14.50 -8.82
C THR A 125 17.78 -14.45 -9.91
N MET A 126 18.17 -14.45 -11.20
CA MET A 126 17.21 -14.41 -12.33
C MET A 126 16.22 -15.57 -12.34
N LYS A 127 16.62 -16.74 -11.81
CA LYS A 127 15.79 -17.96 -11.78
C LYS A 127 15.12 -18.21 -10.42
N SER A 128 15.50 -17.45 -9.38
CA SER A 128 14.96 -17.63 -8.02
C SER A 128 13.64 -16.91 -7.83
N LYS A 129 12.69 -17.58 -7.17
CA LYS A 129 11.47 -16.94 -6.65
C LYS A 129 11.72 -16.25 -5.29
N GLN A 130 12.89 -16.44 -4.69
CA GLN A 130 13.25 -15.85 -3.40
C GLN A 130 13.49 -14.33 -3.57
N MET A 131 12.74 -13.54 -2.82
CA MET A 131 12.85 -12.08 -2.80
C MET A 131 13.82 -11.63 -1.72
N VAL A 132 14.73 -10.74 -2.07
CA VAL A 132 15.63 -10.07 -1.12
C VAL A 132 15.37 -8.57 -1.12
N LYS A 133 15.62 -7.92 0.01
CA LYS A 133 15.53 -6.45 0.11
C LYS A 133 16.72 -5.82 -0.61
N ASN A 134 16.46 -4.74 -1.33
CA ASN A 134 17.51 -3.89 -1.87
C ASN A 134 17.95 -2.88 -0.81
N PRO A 135 19.22 -2.45 -0.82
CA PRO A 135 19.66 -1.28 -0.09
C PRO A 135 18.81 -0.05 -0.49
N ARG A 136 18.65 0.90 0.43
CA ARG A 136 17.79 2.06 0.21
C ARG A 136 18.28 2.95 -0.93
N GLU A 137 19.57 2.98 -1.15
CA GLU A 137 20.26 3.72 -2.23
C GLU A 137 19.88 3.24 -3.63
N GLU A 138 19.44 1.97 -3.74
CA GLU A 138 18.95 1.39 -5.00
C GLU A 138 17.45 1.67 -5.27
N TRP A 139 16.74 2.26 -4.30
CA TRP A 139 15.33 2.56 -4.46
C TRP A 139 15.14 3.74 -5.40
N ILE A 140 14.09 3.69 -6.19
CA ILE A 140 13.64 4.82 -7.00
C ILE A 140 12.49 5.45 -6.25
N VAL A 141 12.69 6.70 -5.80
CA VAL A 141 11.68 7.49 -5.12
C VAL A 141 11.30 8.64 -6.04
N ALA A 142 10.01 8.73 -6.36
CA ALA A 142 9.44 9.86 -7.08
C ALA A 142 8.41 10.53 -6.17
N GLU A 143 8.63 11.80 -5.88
CA GLU A 143 7.78 12.62 -5.01
C GLU A 143 6.74 13.40 -5.82
N ASN A 144 5.65 13.80 -5.18
CA ASN A 144 4.59 14.62 -5.78
C ASN A 144 4.04 14.05 -7.11
N THR A 145 3.90 12.72 -7.17
CA THR A 145 3.44 12.04 -8.38
C THR A 145 1.92 12.01 -8.52
N HIS A 146 1.20 12.21 -7.41
CA HIS A 146 -0.26 12.20 -7.33
C HIS A 146 -0.70 12.88 -6.03
N GLU A 147 -1.98 13.16 -5.91
CA GLU A 147 -2.56 13.79 -4.71
C GLU A 147 -2.42 12.86 -3.48
N PRO A 148 -1.87 13.35 -2.35
CA PRO A 148 -1.76 12.57 -1.13
C PRO A 148 -3.11 12.37 -0.45
N ILE A 149 -3.37 11.16 0.09
CA ILE A 149 -4.58 10.88 0.89
C ILE A 149 -4.45 11.40 2.32
N ILE A 150 -3.22 11.41 2.87
CA ILE A 150 -2.94 11.86 4.23
C ILE A 150 -1.85 12.92 4.24
N SER A 151 -1.88 13.75 5.30
CA SER A 151 -0.82 14.74 5.51
C SER A 151 0.43 14.11 6.10
N LYS A 152 1.56 14.81 5.95
CA LYS A 152 2.84 14.40 6.54
C LYS A 152 2.77 14.36 8.06
N GLU A 153 2.04 15.28 8.69
CA GLU A 153 1.86 15.36 10.14
C GLU A 153 1.13 14.13 10.67
N LEU A 154 0.05 13.70 10.00
CA LEU A 154 -0.70 12.50 10.40
C LEU A 154 0.15 11.23 10.21
N TRP A 155 0.91 11.15 9.12
CA TRP A 155 1.86 10.08 8.90
C TRP A 155 2.89 9.98 10.02
N ASP A 156 3.54 11.09 10.34
CA ASP A 156 4.59 11.13 11.36
C ASP A 156 4.05 10.80 12.76
N THR A 157 2.86 11.32 13.09
CA THR A 157 2.17 11.01 14.36
C THR A 157 1.86 9.52 14.48
N ALA A 158 1.26 8.92 13.46
CA ALA A 158 0.95 7.49 13.45
C ALA A 158 2.23 6.64 13.60
N HIS A 159 3.30 6.98 12.89
CA HIS A 159 4.56 6.26 12.96
C HIS A 159 5.28 6.42 14.30
N LYS A 160 5.20 7.60 14.92
CA LYS A 160 5.71 7.83 16.29
C LYS A 160 5.01 6.92 17.29
N VAL A 161 3.67 6.83 17.23
CA VAL A 161 2.89 5.95 18.09
C VAL A 161 3.21 4.47 17.83
N MET A 162 3.35 4.07 16.57
CA MET A 162 3.75 2.70 16.22
C MET A 162 5.12 2.33 16.78
N SER A 163 6.09 3.24 16.70
CA SER A 163 7.46 3.00 17.19
C SER A 163 7.51 2.89 18.71
N SER A 164 6.76 3.72 19.44
CA SER A 164 6.70 3.69 20.90
C SER A 164 6.11 2.37 21.46
N LYS A 165 5.28 1.70 20.66
CA LYS A 165 4.67 0.39 21.03
C LYS A 165 5.49 -0.83 20.65
N ARG A 166 6.61 -0.66 19.94
CA ARG A 166 7.52 -1.76 19.68
C ARG A 166 8.17 -2.21 20.97
N ARG A 167 7.91 -3.46 21.38
CA ARG A 167 8.69 -4.09 22.45
C ARG A 167 10.15 -4.14 22.00
N PRO A 168 11.12 -3.77 22.84
CA PRO A 168 12.54 -4.01 22.53
C PRO A 168 12.73 -5.49 22.24
N ALA A 169 13.56 -5.82 21.26
CA ALA A 169 13.95 -7.19 21.00
C ALA A 169 14.57 -7.74 22.30
N LYS A 170 14.11 -8.91 22.76
CA LYS A 170 14.81 -9.62 23.83
C LYS A 170 16.22 -9.91 23.30
N THR A 171 17.20 -9.20 23.81
CA THR A 171 18.60 -9.58 23.71
C THR A 171 18.75 -10.85 24.54
N GLY A 172 18.84 -12.00 23.87
CA GLY A 172 19.25 -13.27 24.45
C GLY A 172 20.74 -13.35 24.47
#